data_6053b130ee0cb1f9b86811ed1b552d3e
#
_entry.id   6053b130ee0cb1f9b86811ed1b552d3e
#
_cell.length_a   1.000
_cell.length_b   1.000
_cell.length_c   1.000
_cell.angle_alpha   90.00
_cell.angle_beta   90.00
_cell.angle_gamma   90.00
#
_symmetry.space_group_name_H-M   'P 1'
#
loop_
_entity.id
_entity.type
_entity.pdbx_description
1 polymer ?
#
loop_
_entity_poly.entity_id
_entity_poly.type
_entity_poly.pdbx_seq_one_letter_code
_entity_poly.pdbx_strand_id
1 'polypeptide(L)'
;ALFQSQEFVQESLMTMRYLWPYLIYLMRHPVMSLNEQERTIVREGYTLLKNRLASEEEVLRQELIQAILQVFYLDVCRMMEKRAPREEHYNSRTYNLFYHFMQLLASNYMIEREVAWYAQTLSLTPKYLSEVVKTVSGRTVGQWISIMVVMEIKSLLRNTDMSVKQIAQQLNFTTQSFMGRYFKNLTGLSPLDYRKRFSN
;
A
#
# COMPACT_ATOMS: atom_id res chain seq x y z
N ALA A 1 -9.26 14.07 15.28
CA ALA A 1 -9.26 12.99 14.30
C ALA A 1 -7.96 13.07 13.50
N LEU A 2 -7.37 11.92 13.20
CA LEU A 2 -6.21 11.80 12.31
C LEU A 2 -6.74 11.47 10.93
N PHE A 3 -6.57 12.39 9.99
CA PHE A 3 -6.85 12.16 8.58
C PHE A 3 -5.51 12.05 7.83
N GLN A 4 -5.33 10.95 7.13
CA GLN A 4 -4.18 10.71 6.28
C GLN A 4 -4.66 10.58 4.84
N SER A 5 -3.91 11.08 3.88
CA SER A 5 -4.23 10.81 2.50
C SER A 5 -4.08 9.31 2.24
N GLN A 6 -4.96 8.76 1.41
CA GLN A 6 -4.88 7.36 1.01
C GLN A 6 -3.51 7.02 0.40
N GLU A 7 -2.90 7.97 -0.29
CA GLU A 7 -1.57 7.86 -0.89
C GLU A 7 -0.48 7.70 0.17
N PHE A 8 -0.50 8.53 1.21
CA PHE A 8 0.49 8.49 2.28
C PHE A 8 0.41 7.18 3.08
N VAL A 9 -0.81 6.74 3.39
CA VAL A 9 -1.04 5.44 4.06
C VAL A 9 -0.50 4.30 3.19
N GLN A 10 -0.79 4.32 1.89
CA GLN A 10 -0.34 3.30 0.97
C GLN A 10 1.20 3.25 0.86
N GLU A 11 1.88 4.40 0.77
CA GLU A 11 3.35 4.46 0.74
C GLU A 11 3.97 3.92 2.02
N SER A 12 3.45 4.33 3.17
CA SER A 12 3.93 3.84 4.47
C SER A 12 3.76 2.33 4.62
N LEU A 13 2.66 1.78 4.08
CA LEU A 13 2.35 0.36 4.15
C LEU A 13 3.16 -0.49 3.16
N MET A 14 3.64 0.10 2.06
CA MET A 14 4.50 -0.61 1.10
C MET A 14 5.84 -1.01 1.71
N THR A 15 6.38 -0.21 2.62
CA THR A 15 7.61 -0.54 3.34
C THR A 15 7.41 -1.61 4.40
N MET A 16 6.16 -1.85 4.83
CA MET A 16 5.79 -2.75 5.91
C MET A 16 5.03 -3.99 5.40
N ARG A 17 5.67 -4.79 4.55
CA ARG A 17 5.06 -5.95 3.86
C ARG A 17 4.39 -6.95 4.81
N TYR A 18 4.89 -7.09 6.02
CA TYR A 18 4.34 -7.99 7.05
C TYR A 18 3.00 -7.50 7.66
N LEU A 19 2.58 -6.25 7.38
CA LEU A 19 1.31 -5.72 7.86
C LEU A 19 0.13 -6.01 6.92
N TRP A 20 0.36 -6.53 5.73
CA TRP A 20 -0.69 -6.81 4.75
C TRP A 20 -1.87 -7.65 5.28
N PRO A 21 -1.66 -8.72 6.06
CA PRO A 21 -2.78 -9.49 6.62
C PRO A 21 -3.69 -8.62 7.50
N TYR A 22 -3.10 -7.76 8.32
CA TYR A 22 -3.83 -6.87 9.23
C TYR A 22 -4.59 -5.78 8.48
N LEU A 23 -4.03 -5.28 7.39
CA LEU A 23 -4.70 -4.29 6.54
C LEU A 23 -5.97 -4.84 5.90
N ILE A 24 -5.93 -6.07 5.45
CA ILE A 24 -7.09 -6.75 4.90
C ILE A 24 -8.16 -6.91 5.97
N TYR A 25 -7.75 -7.27 7.18
CA TYR A 25 -8.66 -7.33 8.33
C TYR A 25 -9.30 -5.96 8.59
N LEU A 26 -8.51 -4.86 8.62
CA LEU A 26 -9.01 -3.49 8.76
C LEU A 26 -9.97 -3.08 7.66
N MET A 27 -9.68 -3.44 6.42
CA MET A 27 -10.59 -3.13 5.30
C MET A 27 -11.98 -3.77 5.46
N ARG A 28 -12.06 -4.90 6.14
CA ARG A 28 -13.33 -5.61 6.43
C ARG A 28 -13.96 -5.19 7.76
N HIS A 29 -13.13 -4.77 8.71
CA HIS A 29 -13.54 -4.35 10.05
C HIS A 29 -13.05 -2.92 10.32
N PRO A 30 -13.65 -1.91 9.68
CA PRO A 30 -13.16 -0.52 9.73
C PRO A 30 -13.34 0.14 11.11
N VAL A 31 -14.03 -0.52 12.02
CA VAL A 31 -14.27 -0.03 13.39
C VAL A 31 -13.74 -1.05 14.40
N MET A 32 -12.96 -0.60 15.36
CA MET A 32 -12.41 -1.40 16.44
C MET A 32 -12.68 -0.75 17.79
N SER A 33 -13.25 -1.51 18.71
CA SER A 33 -13.38 -1.07 20.12
C SER A 33 -12.05 -1.21 20.85
N LEU A 34 -11.62 -0.16 21.54
CA LEU A 34 -10.36 -0.13 22.28
C LEU A 34 -10.63 -0.23 23.79
N ASN A 35 -9.82 -1.03 24.49
CA ASN A 35 -9.76 -0.98 25.96
C ASN A 35 -8.95 0.23 26.44
N GLU A 36 -8.87 0.46 27.77
CA GLU A 36 -8.19 1.64 28.32
C GLU A 36 -6.68 1.69 28.00
N GLN A 37 -5.99 0.56 28.05
CA GLN A 37 -4.56 0.50 27.70
C GLN A 37 -4.34 0.83 26.22
N GLU A 38 -5.16 0.30 25.35
CA GLU A 38 -5.09 0.56 23.90
C GLU A 38 -5.44 2.00 23.56
N ARG A 39 -6.42 2.60 24.25
CA ARG A 39 -6.73 4.03 24.12
C ARG A 39 -5.53 4.90 24.50
N THR A 40 -4.80 4.52 25.56
CA THR A 40 -3.60 5.23 25.98
C THR A 40 -2.53 5.18 24.90
N ILE A 41 -2.23 4.00 24.35
CA ILE A 41 -1.26 3.83 23.26
C ILE A 41 -1.64 4.68 22.03
N VAL A 42 -2.91 4.62 21.62
CA VAL A 42 -3.39 5.41 20.46
C VAL A 42 -3.29 6.90 20.74
N ARG A 43 -3.59 7.35 21.96
CA ARG A 43 -3.50 8.76 22.35
C ARG A 43 -2.05 9.26 22.38
N GLU A 44 -1.13 8.46 22.90
CA GLU A 44 0.30 8.78 22.93
C GLU A 44 0.87 8.88 21.52
N GLY A 45 0.60 7.90 20.65
CA GLY A 45 1.01 7.93 19.26
C GLY A 45 0.45 9.13 18.50
N TYR A 46 -0.84 9.46 18.71
CA TYR A 46 -1.46 10.65 18.15
C TYR A 46 -0.81 11.95 18.64
N THR A 47 -0.52 12.03 19.94
CA THR A 47 0.10 13.23 20.55
C THR A 47 1.51 13.42 20.02
N LEU A 48 2.29 12.35 19.93
CA LEU A 48 3.64 12.37 19.37
C LEU A 48 3.62 12.86 17.93
N LEU A 49 2.73 12.31 17.11
CA LEU A 49 2.57 12.72 15.71
C LEU A 49 2.15 14.19 15.58
N LYS A 50 1.16 14.62 16.38
CA LYS A 50 0.69 16.01 16.40
C LYS A 50 1.80 17.00 16.75
N ASN A 51 2.62 16.69 17.75
CA ASN A 51 3.73 17.54 18.16
C ASN A 51 4.80 17.66 17.06
N ARG A 52 5.09 16.57 16.34
CA ARG A 52 6.04 16.61 15.21
C ARG A 52 5.49 17.34 13.99
N LEU A 53 4.20 17.22 13.73
CA LEU A 53 3.56 17.98 12.65
C LEU A 53 3.52 19.49 12.91
N ALA A 54 3.47 19.88 14.18
CA ALA A 54 3.47 21.28 14.61
C ALA A 54 4.88 21.88 14.76
N SER A 55 5.94 21.06 14.69
CA SER A 55 7.32 21.53 14.78
C SER A 55 7.71 22.26 13.50
N GLU A 56 8.39 23.40 13.65
CA GLU A 56 8.96 24.18 12.54
C GLU A 56 10.32 23.64 12.07
N GLU A 57 10.89 22.68 12.80
CA GLU A 57 12.14 22.02 12.40
C GLU A 57 11.92 21.18 11.13
N GLU A 58 12.64 21.54 10.07
CA GLU A 58 12.51 20.85 8.76
C GLU A 58 13.41 19.63 8.64
N VAL A 59 14.55 19.63 9.35
CA VAL A 59 15.56 18.57 9.25
C VAL A 59 14.99 17.24 9.76
N LEU A 60 15.01 16.22 8.89
CA LEU A 60 14.51 14.86 9.14
C LEU A 60 13.02 14.77 9.56
N ARG A 61 12.25 15.84 9.30
CA ARG A 61 10.81 15.89 9.68
C ARG A 61 10.00 14.78 9.05
N GLN A 62 10.21 14.54 7.77
CA GLN A 62 9.47 13.50 7.04
C GLN A 62 9.83 12.11 7.54
N GLU A 63 11.11 11.84 7.76
CA GLU A 63 11.61 10.58 8.29
C GLU A 63 11.06 10.30 9.70
N LEU A 64 11.03 11.32 10.55
CA LEU A 64 10.46 11.21 11.90
C LEU A 64 8.95 10.91 11.86
N ILE A 65 8.20 11.60 11.00
CA ILE A 65 6.78 11.35 10.83
C ILE A 65 6.54 9.92 10.32
N GLN A 66 7.33 9.46 9.35
CA GLN A 66 7.24 8.09 8.83
C GLN A 66 7.55 7.05 9.91
N ALA A 67 8.60 7.25 10.72
CA ALA A 67 8.97 6.35 11.81
C ALA A 67 7.86 6.28 12.89
N ILE A 68 7.29 7.42 13.28
CA ILE A 68 6.19 7.46 14.25
C ILE A 68 4.96 6.73 13.73
N LEU A 69 4.62 6.93 12.46
CA LEU A 69 3.49 6.24 11.83
C LEU A 69 3.74 4.74 11.70
N GLN A 70 4.99 4.34 11.45
CA GLN A 70 5.36 2.93 11.42
C GLN A 70 5.12 2.27 12.79
N VAL A 71 5.57 2.89 13.87
CA VAL A 71 5.30 2.40 15.24
C VAL A 71 3.80 2.35 15.52
N PHE A 72 3.07 3.40 15.15
CA PHE A 72 1.63 3.46 15.33
C PHE A 72 0.88 2.34 14.60
N TYR A 73 1.25 2.06 13.34
CA TYR A 73 0.66 0.95 12.59
C TYR A 73 0.99 -0.42 13.19
N LEU A 74 2.21 -0.59 13.72
CA LEU A 74 2.59 -1.82 14.43
C LEU A 74 1.75 -2.04 15.68
N ASP A 75 1.52 -1.00 16.48
CA ASP A 75 0.68 -1.08 17.66
C ASP A 75 -0.77 -1.42 17.30
N VAL A 76 -1.31 -0.80 16.27
CA VAL A 76 -2.66 -1.12 15.76
C VAL A 76 -2.73 -2.59 15.32
N CYS A 77 -1.74 -3.09 14.57
CA CYS A 77 -1.69 -4.48 14.15
C CYS A 77 -1.60 -5.44 15.34
N ARG A 78 -0.80 -5.10 16.37
CA ARG A 78 -0.71 -5.90 17.60
C ARG A 78 -2.05 -5.95 18.36
N MET A 79 -2.80 -4.85 18.37
CA MET A 79 -4.14 -4.82 18.96
C MET A 79 -5.12 -5.71 18.19
N MET A 80 -4.96 -5.76 16.87
CA MET A 80 -5.79 -6.59 16.00
C MET A 80 -5.46 -8.07 16.12
N GLU A 81 -4.17 -8.42 16.25
CA GLU A 81 -3.74 -9.81 16.44
C GLU A 81 -4.40 -10.47 17.63
N LYS A 82 -4.64 -9.72 18.69
CA LYS A 82 -5.36 -10.20 19.89
C LYS A 82 -6.85 -10.47 19.65
N ARG A 83 -7.43 -9.86 18.62
CA ARG A 83 -8.87 -9.90 18.30
C ARG A 83 -9.20 -10.76 17.10
N ALA A 84 -8.25 -10.91 16.19
CA ALA A 84 -8.41 -11.77 15.04
C ALA A 84 -8.57 -13.22 15.54
N PRO A 85 -9.63 -13.92 15.15
CA PRO A 85 -9.75 -15.34 15.47
C PRO A 85 -8.52 -16.05 14.91
N ARG A 86 -7.66 -16.55 15.79
CA ARG A 86 -6.37 -17.15 15.43
C ARG A 86 -6.50 -18.37 14.50
N GLU A 87 -7.67 -18.99 14.40
CA GLU A 87 -7.81 -20.30 13.78
C GLU A 87 -8.63 -20.37 12.49
N GLU A 88 -9.58 -19.48 12.24
CA GLU A 88 -10.46 -19.67 11.08
C GLU A 88 -10.07 -18.90 9.80
N HIS A 89 -9.32 -17.81 9.91
CA HIS A 89 -9.08 -16.95 8.75
C HIS A 89 -7.64 -16.96 8.24
N TYR A 90 -6.64 -17.06 9.11
CA TYR A 90 -5.22 -17.02 8.69
C TYR A 90 -4.69 -18.38 8.20
N ASN A 91 -5.30 -19.49 8.60
CA ASN A 91 -4.94 -20.83 8.15
C ASN A 91 -5.75 -21.34 6.96
N SER A 92 -6.68 -20.57 6.43
CA SER A 92 -7.40 -21.01 5.24
C SER A 92 -6.45 -20.98 4.04
N ARG A 93 -6.51 -22.00 3.20
CA ARG A 93 -5.78 -22.09 1.93
C ARG A 93 -5.92 -20.81 1.10
N THR A 94 -7.09 -20.20 1.12
CA THR A 94 -7.43 -18.97 0.38
C THR A 94 -6.64 -17.75 0.87
N TYR A 95 -6.49 -17.59 2.20
CA TYR A 95 -5.68 -16.50 2.77
C TYR A 95 -4.20 -16.70 2.50
N ASN A 96 -3.69 -17.92 2.65
CA ASN A 96 -2.30 -18.22 2.34
C ASN A 96 -1.98 -17.93 0.87
N LEU A 97 -2.85 -18.31 -0.05
CA LEU A 97 -2.70 -18.01 -1.47
C LEU A 97 -2.72 -16.50 -1.74
N PHE A 98 -3.64 -15.77 -1.11
CA PHE A 98 -3.67 -14.31 -1.22
C PHE A 98 -2.38 -13.67 -0.67
N TYR A 99 -1.89 -14.14 0.48
CA TYR A 99 -0.62 -13.67 1.07
C TYR A 99 0.56 -13.92 0.12
N HIS A 100 0.68 -15.11 -0.44
CA HIS A 100 1.71 -15.44 -1.42
C HIS A 100 1.60 -14.58 -2.69
N PHE A 101 0.36 -14.32 -3.16
CA PHE A 101 0.14 -13.40 -4.26
C PHE A 101 0.64 -11.97 -3.93
N MET A 102 0.33 -11.45 -2.74
CA MET A 102 0.77 -10.11 -2.33
C MET A 102 2.29 -10.01 -2.19
N GLN A 103 2.95 -11.06 -1.69
CA GLN A 103 4.42 -11.12 -1.65
C GLN A 103 5.01 -11.11 -3.06
N LEU A 104 4.47 -11.94 -3.95
CA LEU A 104 4.92 -12.03 -5.34
C LEU A 104 4.69 -10.70 -6.06
N LEU A 105 3.54 -10.08 -5.86
CA LEU A 105 3.20 -8.77 -6.41
C LEU A 105 4.19 -7.70 -5.93
N ALA A 106 4.45 -7.61 -4.63
CA ALA A 106 5.37 -6.63 -4.07
C ALA A 106 6.80 -6.74 -4.61
N SER A 107 7.20 -7.92 -5.05
CA SER A 107 8.55 -8.16 -5.61
C SER A 107 8.62 -7.94 -7.14
N ASN A 108 7.48 -7.97 -7.85
CA ASN A 108 7.49 -8.06 -9.32
C ASN A 108 6.63 -7.00 -10.04
N TYR A 109 5.82 -6.19 -9.34
CA TYR A 109 4.90 -5.22 -9.97
C TYR A 109 5.58 -4.21 -10.90
N MET A 110 6.86 -3.93 -10.69
CA MET A 110 7.63 -3.01 -11.54
C MET A 110 7.87 -3.60 -12.94
N ILE A 111 7.93 -4.92 -13.05
CA ILE A 111 8.30 -5.63 -14.27
C ILE A 111 7.08 -6.34 -14.86
N GLU A 112 6.32 -7.04 -14.01
CA GLU A 112 5.25 -7.93 -14.43
C GLU A 112 3.86 -7.34 -14.14
N ARG A 113 2.99 -7.34 -15.17
CA ARG A 113 1.61 -6.81 -15.07
C ARG A 113 0.54 -7.78 -15.50
N GLU A 114 0.94 -8.92 -16.06
CA GLU A 114 0.03 -9.92 -16.60
C GLU A 114 -0.49 -10.84 -15.49
N VAL A 115 -1.81 -10.90 -15.33
CA VAL A 115 -2.46 -11.79 -14.33
C VAL A 115 -2.05 -13.24 -14.54
N ALA A 116 -1.88 -13.65 -15.79
CA ALA A 116 -1.47 -15.00 -16.17
C ALA A 116 -0.09 -15.35 -15.60
N TRP A 117 0.85 -14.43 -15.62
CA TRP A 117 2.19 -14.63 -15.06
C TRP A 117 2.15 -14.91 -13.56
N TYR A 118 1.40 -14.10 -12.79
CA TYR A 118 1.24 -14.32 -11.35
C TYR A 118 0.57 -15.65 -11.03
N ALA A 119 -0.45 -16.00 -11.79
CA ALA A 119 -1.13 -17.27 -11.63
C ALA A 119 -0.20 -18.46 -11.91
N GLN A 120 0.54 -18.42 -13.01
CA GLN A 120 1.50 -19.46 -13.39
C GLN A 120 2.59 -19.62 -12.33
N THR A 121 3.16 -18.53 -11.84
CA THR A 121 4.20 -18.55 -10.81
C THR A 121 3.71 -19.17 -9.49
N LEU A 122 2.42 -18.98 -9.18
CA LEU A 122 1.77 -19.59 -8.02
C LEU A 122 1.20 -21.00 -8.30
N SER A 123 1.45 -21.55 -9.48
CA SER A 123 0.90 -22.85 -9.92
C SER A 123 -0.63 -22.89 -9.88
N LEU A 124 -1.28 -21.79 -10.26
CA LEU A 124 -2.74 -21.60 -10.28
C LEU A 124 -3.24 -21.25 -11.67
N THR A 125 -4.54 -21.43 -11.90
CA THR A 125 -5.18 -20.84 -13.08
C THR A 125 -5.47 -19.36 -12.85
N PRO A 126 -5.44 -18.49 -13.88
CA PRO A 126 -5.81 -17.07 -13.75
C PRO A 126 -7.21 -16.85 -13.14
N LYS A 127 -8.15 -17.71 -13.48
CA LYS A 127 -9.51 -17.68 -12.94
C LYS A 127 -9.52 -17.92 -11.43
N TYR A 128 -8.85 -18.97 -10.98
CA TYR A 128 -8.81 -19.32 -9.55
C TYR A 128 -8.06 -18.24 -8.73
N LEU A 129 -6.91 -17.76 -9.20
CA LEU A 129 -6.21 -16.64 -8.56
C LEU A 129 -7.11 -15.41 -8.44
N SER A 130 -7.83 -15.05 -9.52
CA SER A 130 -8.73 -13.89 -9.52
C SER A 130 -9.88 -14.05 -8.54
N GLU A 131 -10.42 -15.24 -8.41
CA GLU A 131 -11.48 -15.57 -7.44
C GLU A 131 -10.96 -15.46 -5.99
N VAL A 132 -9.82 -16.08 -5.69
CA VAL A 132 -9.17 -16.00 -4.37
C VAL A 132 -8.90 -14.56 -3.96
N VAL A 133 -8.24 -13.79 -4.83
CA VAL A 133 -7.87 -12.40 -4.56
C VAL A 133 -9.10 -11.53 -4.33
N LYS A 134 -10.14 -11.69 -5.17
CA LYS A 134 -11.39 -10.94 -5.05
C LYS A 134 -12.16 -11.31 -3.78
N THR A 135 -12.22 -12.60 -3.45
CA THR A 135 -12.90 -13.08 -2.22
C THR A 135 -12.25 -12.52 -0.97
N VAL A 136 -10.92 -12.53 -0.91
CA VAL A 136 -10.19 -12.07 0.28
C VAL A 136 -10.20 -10.55 0.39
N SER A 137 -9.91 -9.82 -0.69
CA SER A 137 -9.64 -8.38 -0.65
C SER A 137 -10.75 -7.49 -1.21
N GLY A 138 -11.77 -8.06 -1.85
CA GLY A 138 -12.80 -7.32 -2.57
C GLY A 138 -12.31 -6.70 -3.90
N ARG A 139 -11.01 -6.85 -4.25
CA ARG A 139 -10.38 -6.27 -5.43
C ARG A 139 -9.89 -7.36 -6.38
N THR A 140 -9.86 -7.05 -7.67
CA THR A 140 -9.29 -7.97 -8.67
C THR A 140 -7.75 -7.94 -8.63
N VAL A 141 -7.12 -8.99 -9.16
CA VAL A 141 -5.65 -9.06 -9.35
C VAL A 141 -5.14 -7.85 -10.14
N GLY A 142 -5.79 -7.50 -11.25
CA GLY A 142 -5.42 -6.35 -12.08
C GLY A 142 -5.53 -5.02 -11.34
N GLN A 143 -6.54 -4.86 -10.45
CA GLN A 143 -6.65 -3.67 -9.60
C GLN A 143 -5.49 -3.56 -8.61
N TRP A 144 -5.07 -4.67 -8.00
CA TRP A 144 -3.91 -4.67 -7.11
C TRP A 144 -2.61 -4.33 -7.83
N ILE A 145 -2.38 -4.92 -9.01
CA ILE A 145 -1.23 -4.58 -9.86
C ILE A 145 -1.26 -3.08 -10.18
N SER A 146 -2.41 -2.56 -10.61
CA SER A 146 -2.56 -1.14 -10.97
C SER A 146 -2.31 -0.21 -9.79
N ILE A 147 -2.78 -0.54 -8.60
CA ILE A 147 -2.53 0.22 -7.37
C ILE A 147 -1.02 0.32 -7.13
N MET A 148 -0.31 -0.81 -7.14
CA MET A 148 1.14 -0.84 -6.88
C MET A 148 1.93 -0.02 -7.90
N VAL A 149 1.63 -0.20 -9.18
CA VAL A 149 2.32 0.51 -10.28
C VAL A 149 2.07 2.01 -10.22
N VAL A 150 0.82 2.44 -9.99
CA VAL A 150 0.48 3.87 -9.88
C VAL A 150 1.15 4.53 -8.68
N MET A 151 1.21 3.83 -7.55
CA MET A 151 1.90 4.33 -6.37
C MET A 151 3.39 4.54 -6.63
N GLU A 152 4.04 3.60 -7.29
CA GLU A 152 5.45 3.74 -7.65
C GLU A 152 5.68 4.90 -8.62
N ILE A 153 4.83 5.04 -9.65
CA ILE A 153 4.90 6.20 -10.56
C ILE A 153 4.77 7.50 -9.77
N LYS A 154 3.82 7.61 -8.84
CA LYS A 154 3.62 8.79 -7.99
C LYS A 154 4.84 9.08 -7.12
N SER A 155 5.42 8.04 -6.50
CA SER A 155 6.61 8.15 -5.68
C SER A 155 7.81 8.66 -6.49
N LEU A 156 8.08 8.07 -7.64
CA LEU A 156 9.17 8.50 -8.53
C LEU A 156 8.96 9.93 -9.08
N LEU A 157 7.72 10.30 -9.40
CA LEU A 157 7.40 11.65 -9.87
C LEU A 157 7.63 12.72 -8.80
N ARG A 158 7.43 12.42 -7.52
CA ARG A 158 7.58 13.38 -6.41
C ARG A 158 8.99 13.43 -5.84
N ASN A 159 9.60 12.26 -5.69
CA ASN A 159 10.82 12.12 -4.90
C ASN A 159 12.10 12.03 -5.75
N THR A 160 11.98 12.15 -7.08
CA THR A 160 13.14 12.11 -7.98
C THR A 160 13.03 13.09 -9.14
N ASP A 161 14.17 13.49 -9.70
CA ASP A 161 14.28 14.31 -10.91
C ASP A 161 14.18 13.48 -12.21
N MET A 162 13.82 12.21 -12.11
CA MET A 162 13.71 11.33 -13.28
C MET A 162 12.69 11.88 -14.27
N SER A 163 13.06 11.94 -15.54
CA SER A 163 12.11 12.25 -16.61
C SER A 163 11.02 11.17 -16.71
N VAL A 164 9.86 11.55 -17.23
CA VAL A 164 8.74 10.60 -17.46
C VAL A 164 9.17 9.41 -18.32
N LYS A 165 10.13 9.64 -19.24
CA LYS A 165 10.72 8.57 -20.07
C LYS A 165 11.54 7.59 -19.23
N GLN A 166 12.37 8.09 -18.32
CA GLN A 166 13.18 7.25 -17.43
C GLN A 166 12.28 6.44 -16.48
N ILE A 167 11.24 7.05 -15.91
CA ILE A 167 10.26 6.35 -15.09
C ILE A 167 9.57 5.23 -15.88
N ALA A 168 9.17 5.50 -17.12
CA ALA A 168 8.57 4.48 -17.98
C ALA A 168 9.51 3.31 -18.23
N GLN A 169 10.80 3.57 -18.44
CA GLN A 169 11.82 2.55 -18.63
C GLN A 169 12.05 1.75 -17.35
N GLN A 170 12.21 2.42 -16.21
CA GLN A 170 12.41 1.75 -14.92
C GLN A 170 11.26 0.81 -14.55
N LEU A 171 10.03 1.23 -14.87
CA LEU A 171 8.83 0.45 -14.61
C LEU A 171 8.44 -0.49 -15.77
N ASN A 172 9.37 -0.78 -16.68
CA ASN A 172 9.17 -1.73 -17.79
C ASN A 172 7.90 -1.44 -18.63
N PHE A 173 7.63 -0.16 -18.90
CA PHE A 173 6.60 0.21 -19.87
C PHE A 173 7.20 0.25 -21.28
N THR A 174 6.46 -0.25 -22.26
CA THR A 174 6.89 -0.28 -23.67
C THR A 174 7.18 1.12 -24.21
N THR A 175 6.40 2.12 -23.81
CA THR A 175 6.62 3.53 -24.20
C THR A 175 6.19 4.49 -23.09
N GLN A 176 6.81 5.69 -23.07
CA GLN A 176 6.39 6.80 -22.24
C GLN A 176 4.92 7.15 -22.43
N SER A 177 4.45 7.15 -23.67
CA SER A 177 3.06 7.50 -24.02
C SER A 177 2.07 6.48 -23.48
N PHE A 178 2.42 5.21 -23.47
CA PHE A 178 1.59 4.16 -22.87
C PHE A 178 1.50 4.34 -21.35
N MET A 179 2.63 4.54 -20.68
CA MET A 179 2.65 4.84 -19.23
C MET A 179 1.83 6.10 -18.92
N GLY A 180 1.98 7.16 -19.72
CA GLY A 180 1.25 8.40 -19.51
C GLY A 180 -0.27 8.22 -19.58
N ARG A 181 -0.76 7.47 -20.57
CA ARG A 181 -2.19 7.12 -20.67
C ARG A 181 -2.65 6.23 -19.52
N TYR A 182 -1.87 5.21 -19.19
CA TYR A 182 -2.14 4.31 -18.07
C TYR A 182 -2.30 5.10 -16.76
N PHE A 183 -1.35 5.96 -16.46
CA PHE A 183 -1.38 6.80 -15.26
C PHE A 183 -2.55 7.77 -15.26
N LYS A 184 -2.81 8.47 -16.38
CA LYS A 184 -3.92 9.42 -16.50
C LYS A 184 -5.28 8.74 -16.34
N ASN A 185 -5.46 7.55 -16.91
CA ASN A 185 -6.73 6.81 -16.78
C ASN A 185 -7.03 6.42 -15.33
N LEU A 186 -6.00 6.16 -14.52
CA LEU A 186 -6.15 5.71 -13.13
C LEU A 186 -6.15 6.86 -12.10
N THR A 187 -5.56 8.02 -12.46
CA THR A 187 -5.39 9.14 -11.52
C THR A 187 -6.13 10.42 -11.92
N GLY A 188 -6.60 10.50 -13.15
CA GLY A 188 -7.20 11.70 -13.74
C GLY A 188 -6.19 12.76 -14.21
N LEU A 189 -4.89 12.65 -13.85
CA LEU A 189 -3.85 13.61 -14.18
C LEU A 189 -2.78 13.01 -15.08
N SER A 190 -2.18 13.82 -15.97
CA SER A 190 -0.97 13.37 -16.66
C SER A 190 0.21 13.31 -15.67
N PRO A 191 1.26 12.50 -15.95
CA PRO A 191 2.45 12.46 -15.10
C PRO A 191 3.09 13.84 -14.88
N LEU A 192 3.12 14.68 -15.89
CA LEU A 192 3.68 16.04 -15.80
C LEU A 192 2.80 16.97 -14.95
N ASP A 193 1.48 16.91 -15.10
CA ASP A 193 0.55 17.69 -14.29
C ASP A 193 0.59 17.22 -12.82
N TYR A 194 0.71 15.92 -12.61
CA TYR A 194 0.88 15.36 -11.28
C TYR A 194 2.18 15.88 -10.63
N ARG A 195 3.31 15.84 -11.33
CA ARG A 195 4.59 16.38 -10.85
C ARG A 195 4.46 17.86 -10.49
N LYS A 196 3.95 18.69 -11.39
CA LYS A 196 3.77 20.13 -11.12
C LYS A 196 2.91 20.44 -9.91
N ARG A 197 1.94 19.58 -9.62
CA ARG A 197 1.00 19.78 -8.50
C ARG A 197 1.53 19.32 -7.17
N PHE A 198 2.39 18.30 -7.15
CA PHE A 198 2.80 17.59 -5.93
C PHE A 198 4.33 17.49 -5.73
N SER A 199 5.18 18.02 -6.64
CA SER A 199 6.58 18.29 -6.33
C SER A 199 6.65 19.60 -5.55
N ASN A 200 7.28 19.54 -4.41
CA ASN A 200 7.65 20.71 -3.61
C ASN A 200 8.74 21.52 -4.30
#